data_04661ce45602fc0e7cd2480187b69a00
#
_entry.id   04661ce45602fc0e7cd2480187b69a00
#
_cell.length_a   1.000
_cell.length_b   1.000
_cell.length_c   1.000
_cell.angle_alpha   90.00
_cell.angle_beta   90.00
_cell.angle_gamma   90.00
#
_symmetry.space_group_name_H-M   'P 1'
#
loop_
_entity.id
_entity.type
_entity.pdbx_description
1 polymer ?
#
loop_
_entity_poly.entity_id
_entity_poly.type
_entity_poly.pdbx_seq_one_letter_code
_entity_poly.pdbx_strand_id
1 'polypeptide(L)'
;MALCRFRSLLALACRMVCHATAVMFLATAGWLEAGHASGAEPSVVFQGAIPLPNRAEDADGNEVEITGLSGVAWLGDDRYVAVMDNSQHLLLFRLSLTQTGKPIAVESLRIVKLSQRHDYEDVVPCPRPVARAMQQDRGTVGGERGNDDEPCVLVCEEDTPAVRGFSLADGRMLGALPLPENLLTRRPNRGLESLAIEPGGRSVWTANEEALANDGTPAAVGAGTVVRLTRLPLPGAEQPVPFDHLRSHRERPAAAVQVAYRVDPPHPFLRVFAGQPLSGLAALVALGKGRLLVLERSGAPGLPPFASRIYIVDTADAVDVSAVERDLAARKEAVVGKRLLWSDSLGINLEGLCLGPLLADGNRSLVAIADNGGIGTPNQLVGLALVSPAPTAKPGVLGAVAALVAIALVVGRLTSP
;
A
#
# COMPACT_ATOMS: atom_id res chain seq x y z
N MET A 1 46.32 66.30 -11.03
CA MET A 1 46.57 65.11 -10.18
C MET A 1 45.35 64.60 -9.42
N ALA A 2 44.35 65.37 -9.07
CA ALA A 2 43.17 64.92 -8.32
C ALA A 2 42.22 64.02 -9.09
N LEU A 3 42.03 64.28 -10.39
CA LEU A 3 41.09 63.47 -11.23
C LEU A 3 41.55 62.03 -11.50
N CYS A 4 42.88 61.78 -11.50
CA CYS A 4 43.42 60.45 -11.74
C CYS A 4 43.25 59.52 -10.51
N ARG A 5 43.31 60.06 -9.30
CA ARG A 5 43.08 59.30 -8.06
C ARG A 5 41.60 58.95 -7.84
N PHE A 6 40.66 59.76 -8.33
CA PHE A 6 39.24 59.50 -8.22
C PHE A 6 38.78 58.32 -9.10
N ARG A 7 39.34 58.25 -10.34
CA ARG A 7 39.07 57.12 -11.24
C ARG A 7 39.63 55.80 -10.73
N SER A 8 40.78 55.80 -10.06
CA SER A 8 41.33 54.56 -9.46
C SER A 8 40.56 54.07 -8.25
N LEU A 9 40.04 54.97 -7.43
CA LEU A 9 39.18 54.60 -6.28
C LEU A 9 37.82 54.09 -6.72
N LEU A 10 37.21 54.64 -7.78
CA LEU A 10 35.94 54.15 -8.31
C LEU A 10 36.08 52.76 -8.95
N ALA A 11 37.19 52.50 -9.65
CA ALA A 11 37.53 51.18 -10.21
C ALA A 11 37.76 50.10 -9.14
N LEU A 12 38.40 50.51 -8.01
CA LEU A 12 38.62 49.62 -6.88
C LEU A 12 37.30 49.28 -6.15
N ALA A 13 36.45 50.28 -5.93
CA ALA A 13 35.12 50.10 -5.34
C ALA A 13 34.21 49.19 -6.21
N CYS A 14 34.20 49.37 -7.53
CA CYS A 14 33.46 48.47 -8.44
C CYS A 14 33.97 47.05 -8.41
N ARG A 15 35.30 46.84 -8.35
CA ARG A 15 35.88 45.48 -8.22
C ARG A 15 35.55 44.84 -6.87
N MET A 16 35.53 45.58 -5.78
CA MET A 16 35.12 45.02 -4.46
C MET A 16 33.64 44.69 -4.40
N VAL A 17 32.76 45.47 -4.99
CA VAL A 17 31.34 45.19 -5.07
C VAL A 17 31.06 43.94 -5.96
N CYS A 18 31.76 43.82 -7.11
CA CYS A 18 31.63 42.63 -7.97
C CYS A 18 32.18 41.37 -7.29
N HIS A 19 33.23 41.42 -6.49
CA HIS A 19 33.72 40.28 -5.74
C HIS A 19 32.80 39.92 -4.57
N ALA A 20 32.27 40.90 -3.85
CA ALA A 20 31.31 40.66 -2.76
C ALA A 20 29.99 40.03 -3.25
N THR A 21 29.49 40.50 -4.40
CA THR A 21 28.29 39.88 -5.02
C THR A 21 28.58 38.49 -5.55
N ALA A 22 29.75 38.21 -6.14
CA ALA A 22 30.11 36.86 -6.59
C ALA A 22 30.29 35.88 -5.42
N VAL A 23 30.89 36.30 -4.31
CA VAL A 23 31.04 35.48 -3.10
C VAL A 23 29.69 35.25 -2.42
N MET A 24 28.81 36.24 -2.38
CA MET A 24 27.44 36.08 -1.87
C MET A 24 26.59 35.16 -2.75
N PHE A 25 26.79 35.19 -4.08
CA PHE A 25 26.11 34.27 -5.01
C PHE A 25 26.63 32.83 -4.87
N LEU A 26 27.91 32.62 -4.66
CA LEU A 26 28.47 31.28 -4.40
C LEU A 26 28.05 30.73 -3.04
N ALA A 27 27.94 31.60 -2.01
CA ALA A 27 27.42 31.18 -0.70
C ALA A 27 25.94 30.84 -0.72
N THR A 28 25.12 31.59 -1.45
CA THR A 28 23.67 31.27 -1.61
C THR A 28 23.41 30.07 -2.53
N ALA A 29 24.24 29.82 -3.53
CA ALA A 29 24.16 28.61 -4.35
C ALA A 29 24.52 27.34 -3.55
N GLY A 30 25.45 27.40 -2.63
CA GLY A 30 25.81 26.28 -1.75
C GLY A 30 24.75 25.96 -0.68
N TRP A 31 23.88 26.91 -0.35
CA TRP A 31 22.76 26.72 0.58
C TRP A 31 21.46 26.25 -0.13
N LEU A 32 21.39 26.36 -1.45
CA LEU A 32 20.25 25.89 -2.23
C LEU A 32 20.28 24.39 -2.52
N GLU A 33 21.41 23.71 -2.31
CA GLU A 33 21.48 22.23 -2.46
C GLU A 33 21.12 21.45 -1.20
N ALA A 34 20.96 22.09 -0.05
CA ALA A 34 20.55 21.45 1.21
C ALA A 34 19.06 21.65 1.55
N GLY A 35 18.32 22.36 0.73
CA GLY A 35 16.87 22.40 0.81
C GLY A 35 16.30 21.13 0.21
N HIS A 36 15.93 20.16 1.03
CA HIS A 36 15.00 19.11 0.62
C HIS A 36 13.84 19.83 -0.05
N ALA A 37 13.67 19.59 -1.36
CA ALA A 37 12.46 20.02 -2.06
C ALA A 37 11.30 19.46 -1.26
N SER A 38 10.61 20.30 -0.50
CA SER A 38 9.32 20.00 0.10
C SER A 38 8.35 19.85 -1.07
N GLY A 39 8.47 18.73 -1.80
CA GLY A 39 7.47 18.30 -2.75
C GLY A 39 6.20 18.05 -1.94
N ALA A 40 5.08 18.58 -2.39
CA ALA A 40 3.79 18.25 -1.82
C ALA A 40 3.71 16.72 -1.68
N GLU A 41 3.24 16.24 -0.54
CA GLU A 41 3.25 14.82 -0.21
C GLU A 41 1.99 14.12 -0.72
N PRO A 42 2.03 12.81 -1.00
CA PRO A 42 0.83 12.09 -1.39
C PRO A 42 -0.23 12.14 -0.28
N SER A 43 -1.49 12.16 -0.68
CA SER A 43 -2.65 12.12 0.21
C SER A 43 -3.69 11.14 -0.34
N VAL A 44 -4.61 10.71 0.50
CA VAL A 44 -5.76 9.91 0.08
C VAL A 44 -7.01 10.73 0.30
N VAL A 45 -7.90 10.76 -0.71
CA VAL A 45 -9.14 11.55 -0.70
C VAL A 45 -10.33 10.62 -0.91
N PHE A 46 -11.31 10.68 -0.03
CA PHE A 46 -12.57 9.96 -0.15
C PHE A 46 -13.38 10.50 -1.32
N GLN A 47 -13.88 9.62 -2.19
CA GLN A 47 -14.65 9.96 -3.39
C GLN A 47 -16.12 9.59 -3.27
N GLY A 48 -16.47 8.64 -2.41
CA GLY A 48 -17.82 8.18 -2.18
C GLY A 48 -17.91 6.70 -1.89
N ALA A 49 -19.12 6.24 -1.59
CA ALA A 49 -19.39 4.83 -1.35
C ALA A 49 -20.73 4.44 -1.97
N ILE A 50 -20.89 3.16 -2.33
CA ILE A 50 -22.14 2.57 -2.78
C ILE A 50 -22.37 1.23 -2.07
N PRO A 51 -23.63 0.84 -1.82
CA PRO A 51 -23.92 -0.49 -1.31
C PRO A 51 -23.57 -1.57 -2.34
N LEU A 52 -23.08 -2.71 -1.85
CA LEU A 52 -22.92 -3.93 -2.61
C LEU A 52 -24.19 -4.79 -2.44
N PRO A 53 -24.73 -5.42 -3.49
CA PRO A 53 -25.78 -6.39 -3.35
C PRO A 53 -25.39 -7.48 -2.34
N ASN A 54 -26.35 -7.97 -1.58
CA ASN A 54 -26.12 -8.99 -0.54
C ASN A 54 -26.30 -10.42 -1.03
N ARG A 55 -26.53 -10.63 -2.34
CA ARG A 55 -26.70 -11.94 -2.98
C ARG A 55 -26.14 -11.93 -4.40
N ALA A 56 -25.64 -13.10 -4.82
CA ALA A 56 -25.21 -13.38 -6.18
C ALA A 56 -25.44 -14.84 -6.51
N GLU A 57 -25.45 -15.19 -7.80
CA GLU A 57 -25.59 -16.57 -8.25
C GLU A 57 -24.21 -17.23 -8.46
N ASP A 58 -24.11 -18.52 -8.12
CA ASP A 58 -22.99 -19.36 -8.49
C ASP A 58 -23.12 -19.92 -9.92
N ALA A 59 -22.15 -20.73 -10.36
CA ALA A 59 -22.16 -21.31 -11.69
C ALA A 59 -23.30 -22.31 -11.93
N ASP A 60 -23.89 -22.86 -10.87
CA ASP A 60 -24.99 -23.82 -10.90
C ASP A 60 -26.37 -23.14 -10.79
N GLY A 61 -26.39 -21.79 -10.68
CA GLY A 61 -27.61 -20.98 -10.53
C GLY A 61 -28.13 -20.94 -9.09
N ASN A 62 -27.35 -21.36 -8.10
CA ASN A 62 -27.75 -21.26 -6.72
C ASN A 62 -27.48 -19.84 -6.21
N GLU A 63 -28.44 -19.30 -5.46
CA GLU A 63 -28.26 -18.02 -4.78
C GLU A 63 -27.34 -18.17 -3.55
N VAL A 64 -26.29 -17.36 -3.50
CA VAL A 64 -25.31 -17.29 -2.42
C VAL A 64 -25.41 -15.94 -1.73
N GLU A 65 -25.50 -15.93 -0.42
CA GLU A 65 -25.46 -14.71 0.38
C GLU A 65 -24.01 -14.15 0.43
N ILE A 66 -23.88 -12.84 0.20
CA ILE A 66 -22.61 -12.13 0.24
C ILE A 66 -22.42 -11.56 1.65
N THR A 67 -21.55 -12.20 2.43
CA THR A 67 -21.22 -11.82 3.82
C THR A 67 -19.74 -12.01 4.06
N GLY A 68 -19.18 -11.38 5.10
CA GLY A 68 -17.79 -11.54 5.49
C GLY A 68 -16.83 -11.12 4.37
N LEU A 69 -17.05 -9.95 3.80
CA LEU A 69 -16.16 -9.42 2.76
C LEU A 69 -14.90 -8.87 3.39
N SER A 70 -13.76 -9.54 3.15
CA SER A 70 -12.45 -9.18 3.72
C SER A 70 -11.54 -8.50 2.72
N GLY A 71 -11.13 -9.16 1.65
CA GLY A 71 -10.19 -8.63 0.67
C GLY A 71 -10.81 -8.29 -0.68
N VAL A 72 -10.18 -7.38 -1.42
CA VAL A 72 -10.59 -6.99 -2.78
C VAL A 72 -9.38 -6.77 -3.69
N ALA A 73 -9.47 -7.20 -4.95
CA ALA A 73 -8.45 -6.95 -5.96
C ALA A 73 -9.03 -6.48 -7.29
N TRP A 74 -8.28 -5.62 -7.97
CA TRP A 74 -8.56 -5.18 -9.33
C TRP A 74 -7.93 -6.14 -10.35
N LEU A 75 -8.75 -6.67 -11.25
CA LEU A 75 -8.34 -7.62 -12.30
C LEU A 75 -8.06 -6.96 -13.66
N GLY A 76 -8.12 -5.63 -13.70
CA GLY A 76 -8.03 -4.85 -14.94
C GLY A 76 -9.40 -4.40 -15.47
N ASP A 77 -9.40 -3.34 -16.27
CA ASP A 77 -10.61 -2.68 -16.77
C ASP A 77 -11.56 -2.29 -15.61
N ASP A 78 -12.81 -2.73 -15.66
CA ASP A 78 -13.81 -2.55 -14.62
C ASP A 78 -14.02 -3.79 -13.74
N ARG A 79 -13.16 -4.82 -13.86
CA ARG A 79 -13.32 -6.12 -13.20
C ARG A 79 -12.61 -6.17 -11.86
N TYR A 80 -13.30 -6.73 -10.88
CA TYR A 80 -12.80 -6.91 -9.51
C TYR A 80 -13.14 -8.30 -9.00
N VAL A 81 -12.40 -8.74 -7.99
CA VAL A 81 -12.66 -9.94 -7.21
C VAL A 81 -12.56 -9.60 -5.74
N ALA A 82 -13.44 -10.18 -4.92
CA ALA A 82 -13.37 -10.11 -3.47
C ALA A 82 -13.41 -11.51 -2.86
N VAL A 83 -12.82 -11.67 -1.70
CA VAL A 83 -12.95 -12.87 -0.85
C VAL A 83 -14.07 -12.69 0.15
N MET A 84 -14.65 -13.80 0.56
CA MET A 84 -15.62 -13.89 1.64
C MET A 84 -15.00 -14.76 2.73
N ASP A 85 -14.83 -14.22 3.92
CA ASP A 85 -14.26 -14.92 5.06
C ASP A 85 -15.08 -16.16 5.45
N ASN A 86 -14.51 -17.08 6.20
CA ASN A 86 -15.18 -18.28 6.68
C ASN A 86 -16.01 -19.01 5.62
N SER A 87 -15.62 -18.92 4.35
CA SER A 87 -16.34 -19.46 3.21
C SER A 87 -15.47 -20.24 2.23
N GLN A 88 -16.03 -20.63 1.12
CA GLN A 88 -15.32 -21.17 -0.03
C GLN A 88 -15.65 -20.38 -1.31
N HIS A 89 -15.88 -19.07 -1.16
CA HIS A 89 -16.41 -18.27 -2.27
C HIS A 89 -15.54 -17.06 -2.56
N LEU A 90 -15.35 -16.79 -3.86
CA LEU A 90 -14.91 -15.52 -4.37
C LEU A 90 -16.07 -14.84 -5.07
N LEU A 91 -16.21 -13.54 -4.87
CA LEU A 91 -17.17 -12.71 -5.58
C LEU A 91 -16.45 -11.98 -6.72
N LEU A 92 -16.82 -12.25 -7.97
CA LEU A 92 -16.40 -11.47 -9.12
C LEU A 92 -17.49 -10.45 -9.45
N PHE A 93 -17.08 -9.22 -9.76
CA PHE A 93 -18.02 -8.16 -10.13
C PHE A 93 -17.36 -7.13 -11.04
N ARG A 94 -18.18 -6.30 -11.69
CA ARG A 94 -17.75 -5.10 -12.39
C ARG A 94 -18.11 -3.88 -11.56
N LEU A 95 -17.19 -2.94 -11.48
CA LEU A 95 -17.37 -1.68 -10.77
C LEU A 95 -17.10 -0.50 -11.70
N SER A 96 -18.14 0.28 -11.94
CA SER A 96 -18.02 1.54 -12.66
C SER A 96 -17.61 2.66 -11.73
N LEU A 97 -16.55 3.39 -12.11
CA LEU A 97 -16.05 4.57 -11.40
C LEU A 97 -16.22 5.83 -12.26
N THR A 98 -16.46 6.97 -11.61
CA THR A 98 -16.33 8.27 -12.29
C THR A 98 -14.87 8.57 -12.64
N GLN A 99 -14.63 9.61 -13.40
CA GLN A 99 -13.30 10.14 -13.70
C GLN A 99 -12.50 10.54 -12.45
N THR A 100 -13.17 10.78 -11.32
CA THR A 100 -12.56 11.14 -10.02
C THR A 100 -12.42 9.94 -9.09
N GLY A 101 -12.86 8.74 -9.49
CA GLY A 101 -12.77 7.52 -8.67
C GLY A 101 -13.97 7.28 -7.75
N LYS A 102 -15.09 8.03 -7.91
CA LYS A 102 -16.33 7.76 -7.17
C LYS A 102 -17.01 6.50 -7.73
N PRO A 103 -17.37 5.51 -6.91
CA PRO A 103 -18.17 4.38 -7.34
C PRO A 103 -19.57 4.83 -7.81
N ILE A 104 -20.06 4.22 -8.91
CA ILE A 104 -21.36 4.57 -9.49
C ILE A 104 -22.29 3.36 -9.51
N ALA A 105 -21.80 2.22 -9.96
CA ALA A 105 -22.60 1.01 -10.14
C ALA A 105 -21.76 -0.25 -9.98
N VAL A 106 -22.38 -1.30 -9.46
CA VAL A 106 -21.85 -2.67 -9.40
C VAL A 106 -22.73 -3.53 -10.28
N GLU A 107 -22.10 -4.32 -11.14
CA GLU A 107 -22.80 -5.15 -12.13
C GLU A 107 -22.12 -6.52 -12.26
N SER A 108 -22.82 -7.45 -12.92
CA SER A 108 -22.28 -8.76 -13.31
C SER A 108 -21.67 -9.55 -12.14
N LEU A 109 -22.41 -9.61 -11.03
CA LEU A 109 -21.97 -10.37 -9.85
C LEU A 109 -22.01 -11.87 -10.17
N ARG A 110 -20.91 -12.56 -9.88
CA ARG A 110 -20.76 -14.01 -10.05
C ARG A 110 -19.94 -14.59 -8.90
N ILE A 111 -20.39 -15.71 -8.36
CA ILE A 111 -19.65 -16.48 -7.36
C ILE A 111 -18.78 -17.53 -8.04
N VAL A 112 -17.52 -17.63 -7.61
CA VAL A 112 -16.63 -18.76 -7.91
C VAL A 112 -16.44 -19.56 -6.64
N LYS A 113 -16.82 -20.83 -6.68
CA LYS A 113 -16.66 -21.75 -5.55
C LYS A 113 -15.25 -22.33 -5.56
N LEU A 114 -14.49 -22.07 -4.51
CA LEU A 114 -13.16 -22.62 -4.31
C LEU A 114 -13.23 -24.10 -3.91
N SER A 115 -12.18 -24.84 -4.24
CA SER A 115 -12.08 -26.28 -3.94
C SER A 115 -11.95 -26.60 -2.44
N GLN A 116 -11.67 -25.60 -1.60
CA GLN A 116 -11.53 -25.74 -0.14
C GLN A 116 -12.26 -24.59 0.54
N ARG A 117 -12.67 -24.81 1.79
CA ARG A 117 -13.25 -23.81 2.66
C ARG A 117 -12.22 -23.43 3.73
N HIS A 118 -11.91 -22.17 3.85
CA HIS A 118 -11.03 -21.59 4.84
C HIS A 118 -11.52 -20.22 5.28
N ASP A 119 -10.85 -19.65 6.25
CA ASP A 119 -10.98 -18.25 6.62
C ASP A 119 -10.08 -17.43 5.70
N TYR A 120 -10.64 -16.99 4.59
CA TYR A 120 -9.93 -16.25 3.55
C TYR A 120 -10.02 -14.75 3.81
N GLU A 121 -8.85 -14.07 3.89
CA GLU A 121 -8.81 -12.68 4.31
C GLU A 121 -8.49 -11.70 3.18
N ASP A 122 -7.56 -12.01 2.29
CA ASP A 122 -7.25 -11.10 1.19
C ASP A 122 -6.92 -11.83 -0.11
N VAL A 123 -7.01 -11.09 -1.22
CA VAL A 123 -6.83 -11.61 -2.58
C VAL A 123 -6.03 -10.65 -3.44
N VAL A 124 -5.15 -11.20 -4.27
CA VAL A 124 -4.45 -10.44 -5.33
C VAL A 124 -4.41 -11.21 -6.64
N PRO A 125 -4.31 -10.55 -7.81
CA PRO A 125 -4.11 -11.23 -9.08
C PRO A 125 -2.83 -12.08 -9.03
N CYS A 126 -2.87 -13.31 -9.52
CA CYS A 126 -1.71 -14.18 -9.62
C CYS A 126 -1.04 -13.98 -10.99
N PRO A 127 0.26 -13.63 -11.05
CA PRO A 127 0.97 -13.53 -12.32
C PRO A 127 1.04 -14.88 -13.02
N ARG A 128 0.87 -14.92 -14.34
CA ARG A 128 0.91 -16.17 -15.14
C ARG A 128 2.14 -17.04 -14.88
N PRO A 129 3.38 -16.50 -14.82
CA PRO A 129 4.56 -17.33 -14.53
C PRO A 129 4.46 -18.03 -13.17
N VAL A 130 3.87 -17.37 -12.18
CA VAL A 130 3.64 -17.90 -10.82
C VAL A 130 2.66 -19.05 -10.85
N ALA A 131 1.51 -18.88 -11.54
CA ALA A 131 0.51 -19.92 -11.69
C ALA A 131 1.09 -21.18 -12.34
N ARG A 132 1.88 -21.03 -13.40
CA ARG A 132 2.58 -22.13 -14.07
C ARG A 132 3.55 -22.85 -13.14
N ALA A 133 4.36 -22.10 -12.39
CA ALA A 133 5.32 -22.68 -11.45
C ALA A 133 4.62 -23.47 -10.32
N MET A 134 3.54 -22.94 -9.77
CA MET A 134 2.74 -23.62 -8.75
C MET A 134 2.11 -24.93 -9.24
N GLN A 135 1.68 -24.98 -10.51
CA GLN A 135 1.13 -26.21 -11.11
C GLN A 135 2.21 -27.29 -11.34
N GLN A 136 3.43 -26.88 -11.71
CA GLN A 136 4.54 -27.81 -11.98
C GLN A 136 5.04 -28.50 -10.71
N ASP A 137 5.05 -27.79 -9.57
CA ASP A 137 5.54 -28.31 -8.30
C ASP A 137 4.64 -29.42 -7.71
N ARG A 138 3.39 -29.52 -8.17
CA ARG A 138 2.44 -30.58 -7.77
C ARG A 138 2.71 -31.96 -8.34
N GLY A 139 3.69 -32.12 -9.24
CA GLY A 139 4.06 -33.42 -9.78
C GLY A 139 2.89 -34.17 -10.45
N THR A 140 2.06 -33.46 -11.20
CA THR A 140 0.95 -34.07 -11.93
C THR A 140 1.48 -34.96 -13.04
N VAL A 141 1.68 -36.22 -12.68
CA VAL A 141 1.82 -37.33 -13.64
C VAL A 141 0.45 -37.52 -14.28
N GLY A 142 0.27 -36.99 -15.51
CA GLY A 142 -0.87 -37.34 -16.36
C GLY A 142 -2.15 -36.51 -16.27
N GLY A 143 -2.16 -35.35 -15.62
CA GLY A 143 -3.31 -34.42 -15.67
C GLY A 143 -3.24 -33.48 -16.87
N GLU A 144 -4.39 -33.20 -17.50
CA GLU A 144 -4.51 -32.18 -18.54
C GLU A 144 -3.85 -30.87 -18.07
N ARG A 145 -2.92 -30.36 -18.87
CA ARG A 145 -2.34 -29.03 -18.60
C ARG A 145 -3.49 -28.03 -18.67
N GLY A 146 -3.80 -27.40 -17.54
CA GLY A 146 -4.76 -26.30 -17.53
C GLY A 146 -4.34 -25.27 -18.59
N ASN A 147 -5.32 -24.58 -19.14
CA ASN A 147 -5.10 -23.55 -20.15
C ASN A 147 -4.13 -22.49 -19.56
N ASP A 148 -2.96 -22.34 -20.18
CA ASP A 148 -1.89 -21.42 -19.73
C ASP A 148 -2.33 -19.95 -19.61
N ASP A 149 -3.48 -19.60 -20.19
CA ASP A 149 -4.06 -18.24 -20.20
C ASP A 149 -5.18 -18.03 -19.15
N GLU A 150 -5.42 -19.01 -18.31
CA GLU A 150 -6.49 -18.96 -17.33
C GLU A 150 -6.19 -17.93 -16.23
N PRO A 151 -7.13 -16.99 -15.95
CA PRO A 151 -6.94 -16.02 -14.88
C PRO A 151 -6.95 -16.70 -13.51
N CYS A 152 -6.03 -16.30 -12.65
CA CYS A 152 -5.86 -16.86 -11.32
C CYS A 152 -5.60 -15.78 -10.27
N VAL A 153 -5.78 -16.13 -9.01
CA VAL A 153 -5.53 -15.27 -7.85
C VAL A 153 -4.69 -15.99 -6.81
N LEU A 154 -3.98 -15.20 -6.00
CA LEU A 154 -3.43 -15.62 -4.71
C LEU A 154 -4.38 -15.16 -3.61
N VAL A 155 -4.62 -16.02 -2.64
CA VAL A 155 -5.50 -15.76 -1.49
C VAL A 155 -4.73 -16.10 -0.22
N CYS A 156 -4.81 -15.28 0.83
CA CYS A 156 -4.28 -15.64 2.15
C CYS A 156 -5.38 -16.20 3.05
N GLU A 157 -4.96 -17.06 3.97
CA GLU A 157 -5.80 -17.78 4.91
C GLU A 157 -5.38 -17.48 6.34
N GLU A 158 -6.36 -17.24 7.19
CA GLU A 158 -6.14 -16.97 8.60
C GLU A 158 -6.12 -18.25 9.46
N ASP A 159 -7.11 -19.12 9.30
CA ASP A 159 -7.31 -20.31 10.12
C ASP A 159 -6.15 -21.31 10.01
N THR A 160 -5.62 -21.51 8.81
CA THR A 160 -4.41 -22.30 8.55
C THR A 160 -3.47 -21.43 7.73
N PRO A 161 -2.54 -20.67 8.36
CA PRO A 161 -1.75 -19.66 7.66
C PRO A 161 -1.16 -20.20 6.37
N ALA A 162 -1.63 -19.70 5.26
CA ALA A 162 -1.21 -20.08 3.92
C ALA A 162 -1.44 -18.94 2.93
N VAL A 163 -0.69 -18.95 1.82
CA VAL A 163 -1.00 -18.17 0.63
C VAL A 163 -1.12 -19.14 -0.53
N ARG A 164 -2.33 -19.30 -1.06
CA ARG A 164 -2.65 -20.28 -2.10
C ARG A 164 -3.06 -19.62 -3.39
N GLY A 165 -2.74 -20.28 -4.50
CA GLY A 165 -3.19 -19.91 -5.83
C GLY A 165 -4.46 -20.65 -6.20
N PHE A 166 -5.44 -19.94 -6.79
CA PHE A 166 -6.69 -20.51 -7.30
C PHE A 166 -6.98 -20.02 -8.71
N SER A 167 -7.53 -20.92 -9.54
CA SER A 167 -8.10 -20.56 -10.83
C SER A 167 -9.43 -19.81 -10.65
N LEU A 168 -9.63 -18.74 -11.41
CA LEU A 168 -10.89 -18.00 -11.42
C LEU A 168 -11.96 -18.63 -12.34
N ALA A 169 -11.59 -19.62 -13.17
CA ALA A 169 -12.55 -20.29 -14.03
C ALA A 169 -13.39 -21.31 -13.25
N ASP A 170 -12.75 -22.11 -12.40
CA ASP A 170 -13.35 -23.26 -11.73
C ASP A 170 -13.07 -23.35 -10.22
N GLY A 171 -12.33 -22.41 -9.64
CA GLY A 171 -11.98 -22.39 -8.22
C GLY A 171 -10.97 -23.46 -7.78
N ARG A 172 -10.34 -24.14 -8.74
CA ARG A 172 -9.34 -25.18 -8.48
C ARG A 172 -8.07 -24.58 -7.87
N MET A 173 -7.55 -25.22 -6.80
CA MET A 173 -6.28 -24.83 -6.21
C MET A 173 -5.10 -25.17 -7.12
N LEU A 174 -4.23 -24.22 -7.36
CA LEU A 174 -3.02 -24.35 -8.20
C LEU A 174 -1.80 -24.76 -7.39
N GLY A 175 -1.64 -24.27 -6.16
CA GLY A 175 -0.53 -24.52 -5.28
C GLY A 175 -0.53 -23.58 -4.07
N ALA A 176 0.54 -23.63 -3.28
CA ALA A 176 0.74 -22.73 -2.13
C ALA A 176 2.15 -22.15 -2.13
N LEU A 177 2.32 -20.97 -1.58
CA LEU A 177 3.63 -20.36 -1.34
C LEU A 177 4.23 -20.89 -0.03
N PRO A 178 5.55 -21.12 0.04
CA PRO A 178 6.20 -21.39 1.30
C PRO A 178 6.16 -20.18 2.23
N LEU A 179 5.78 -20.40 3.49
CA LEU A 179 5.75 -19.36 4.51
C LEU A 179 6.90 -19.54 5.51
N PRO A 180 7.46 -18.44 6.06
CA PRO A 180 8.34 -18.50 7.22
C PRO A 180 7.66 -19.15 8.42
N GLU A 181 8.39 -20.02 9.14
CA GLU A 181 7.84 -20.77 10.29
C GLU A 181 7.28 -19.86 11.40
N ASN A 182 7.88 -18.69 11.62
CA ASN A 182 7.40 -17.76 12.64
C ASN A 182 5.97 -17.26 12.40
N LEU A 183 5.49 -17.22 11.15
CA LEU A 183 4.10 -16.85 10.85
C LEU A 183 3.09 -17.89 11.34
N LEU A 184 3.53 -19.11 11.62
CA LEU A 184 2.69 -20.16 12.18
C LEU A 184 2.41 -19.96 13.68
N THR A 185 3.11 -19.04 14.37
CA THR A 185 2.92 -18.72 15.80
C THR A 185 1.84 -17.66 16.03
N ARG A 186 0.88 -17.56 15.13
CA ARG A 186 -0.23 -16.62 15.21
C ARG A 186 -1.11 -16.84 16.44
N ARG A 187 -1.85 -15.82 16.83
CA ARG A 187 -2.97 -15.95 17.77
C ARG A 187 -4.20 -16.50 17.05
N PRO A 188 -5.12 -17.20 17.76
CA PRO A 188 -6.40 -17.61 17.15
C PRO A 188 -7.13 -16.41 16.56
N ASN A 189 -7.66 -16.53 15.34
CA ASN A 189 -8.33 -15.46 14.57
C ASN A 189 -7.50 -14.17 14.52
N ARG A 190 -6.18 -14.27 14.31
CA ARG A 190 -5.25 -13.15 14.13
C ARG A 190 -4.06 -13.61 13.29
N GLY A 191 -4.39 -14.23 12.15
CA GLY A 191 -3.41 -14.79 11.23
C GLY A 191 -3.03 -13.81 10.12
N LEU A 192 -2.90 -14.36 8.91
CA LEU A 192 -2.61 -13.55 7.71
C LEU A 192 -3.86 -12.81 7.27
N GLU A 193 -3.78 -11.48 7.25
CA GLU A 193 -4.91 -10.59 6.99
C GLU A 193 -4.81 -9.86 5.65
N SER A 194 -3.65 -9.88 5.00
CA SER A 194 -3.46 -9.01 3.84
C SER A 194 -2.52 -9.60 2.80
N LEU A 195 -2.75 -9.21 1.54
CA LEU A 195 -1.87 -9.48 0.40
C LEU A 195 -1.65 -8.22 -0.44
N ALA A 196 -0.42 -8.01 -0.91
CA ALA A 196 -0.13 -6.96 -1.87
C ALA A 196 0.92 -7.41 -2.87
N ILE A 197 0.53 -7.58 -4.13
CA ILE A 197 1.49 -7.95 -5.17
C ILE A 197 2.33 -6.75 -5.58
N GLU A 198 3.65 -6.92 -5.63
CA GLU A 198 4.54 -5.86 -6.10
C GLU A 198 4.35 -5.61 -7.60
N PRO A 199 4.44 -4.34 -8.04
CA PRO A 199 4.52 -4.04 -9.45
C PRO A 199 5.61 -4.85 -10.14
N GLY A 200 5.25 -5.59 -11.19
CA GLY A 200 6.15 -6.54 -11.86
C GLY A 200 5.99 -7.99 -11.40
N GLY A 201 5.17 -8.28 -10.38
CA GLY A 201 4.76 -9.64 -10.03
C GLY A 201 5.86 -10.57 -9.54
N ARG A 202 6.94 -10.03 -8.95
CA ARG A 202 8.10 -10.82 -8.48
C ARG A 202 8.00 -11.26 -7.03
N SER A 203 7.22 -10.57 -6.25
CA SER A 203 7.00 -10.83 -4.84
C SER A 203 5.62 -10.38 -4.41
N VAL A 204 5.15 -10.93 -3.31
CA VAL A 204 3.92 -10.54 -2.64
C VAL A 204 4.23 -10.21 -1.19
N TRP A 205 3.63 -9.15 -0.68
CA TRP A 205 3.63 -8.81 0.73
C TRP A 205 2.41 -9.41 1.40
N THR A 206 2.60 -9.87 2.64
CA THR A 206 1.54 -10.28 3.56
C THR A 206 1.84 -9.76 4.96
N ALA A 207 0.83 -9.70 5.81
CA ALA A 207 1.00 -9.32 7.21
C ALA A 207 -0.05 -10.01 8.09
N ASN A 208 0.26 -10.13 9.38
CA ASN A 208 -0.71 -10.53 10.39
C ASN A 208 -1.57 -9.32 10.80
N GLU A 209 -2.81 -9.57 11.20
CA GLU A 209 -3.66 -8.52 11.79
C GLU A 209 -3.05 -7.94 13.06
N GLU A 210 -2.63 -8.81 13.98
CA GLU A 210 -2.02 -8.46 15.27
C GLU A 210 -0.64 -9.09 15.45
N ALA A 211 0.05 -8.72 16.54
CA ALA A 211 1.33 -9.33 16.90
C ALA A 211 1.23 -10.84 16.99
N LEU A 212 2.21 -11.54 16.42
CA LEU A 212 2.38 -12.96 16.65
C LEU A 212 2.52 -13.25 18.16
N ALA A 213 2.17 -14.47 18.57
CA ALA A 213 2.16 -14.84 20.00
C ALA A 213 3.52 -14.57 20.68
N ASN A 214 4.63 -14.73 19.93
CA ASN A 214 5.98 -14.51 20.43
C ASN A 214 6.51 -13.09 20.24
N ASP A 215 5.82 -12.22 19.52
CA ASP A 215 6.33 -10.89 19.15
C ASP A 215 5.86 -9.76 20.07
N GLY A 216 4.74 -9.93 20.74
CA GLY A 216 4.22 -8.89 21.62
C GLY A 216 2.77 -9.12 22.06
N THR A 217 2.13 -8.07 22.51
CA THR A 217 0.72 -8.08 22.96
C THR A 217 -0.21 -7.53 21.87
N PRO A 218 -1.49 -7.93 21.88
CA PRO A 218 -2.52 -7.28 21.06
C PRO A 218 -2.60 -5.78 21.33
N ALA A 219 -3.18 -5.05 20.40
CA ALA A 219 -3.48 -3.63 20.59
C ALA A 219 -4.50 -3.44 21.73
N ALA A 220 -4.33 -2.38 22.49
CA ALA A 220 -5.21 -2.02 23.58
C ALA A 220 -5.37 -0.49 23.66
N VAL A 221 -6.30 0.00 24.47
CA VAL A 221 -6.49 1.45 24.67
C VAL A 221 -5.16 2.09 25.08
N GLY A 222 -4.69 3.04 24.27
CA GLY A 222 -3.42 3.74 24.48
C GLY A 222 -2.16 2.96 24.10
N ALA A 223 -2.28 1.71 23.59
CA ALA A 223 -1.15 0.91 23.17
C ALA A 223 -1.42 0.21 21.82
N GLY A 224 -0.55 0.42 20.87
CA GLY A 224 -0.57 -0.30 19.59
C GLY A 224 0.06 -1.69 19.68
N THR A 225 0.01 -2.43 18.59
CA THR A 225 0.64 -3.74 18.44
C THR A 225 1.74 -3.72 17.38
N VAL A 226 2.68 -4.67 17.38
CA VAL A 226 3.74 -4.76 16.37
C VAL A 226 3.54 -6.01 15.53
N VAL A 227 3.38 -5.85 14.24
CA VAL A 227 3.18 -6.91 13.26
C VAL A 227 4.39 -7.04 12.33
N ARG A 228 4.47 -8.14 11.61
CA ARG A 228 5.48 -8.38 10.58
C ARG A 228 4.88 -8.13 9.20
N LEU A 229 5.38 -7.13 8.48
CA LEU A 229 5.19 -7.05 7.04
C LEU A 229 6.17 -8.04 6.40
N THR A 230 5.66 -9.09 5.80
CA THR A 230 6.46 -10.18 5.24
C THR A 230 6.41 -10.15 3.72
N ARG A 231 7.56 -10.02 3.09
CA ARG A 231 7.72 -10.09 1.63
C ARG A 231 8.11 -11.49 1.23
N LEU A 232 7.28 -12.15 0.45
CA LEU A 232 7.49 -13.50 -0.07
C LEU A 232 7.91 -13.42 -1.54
N PRO A 233 8.99 -14.10 -1.94
CA PRO A 233 9.35 -14.24 -3.35
C PRO A 233 8.31 -15.12 -4.07
N LEU A 234 7.98 -14.78 -5.30
CA LEU A 234 7.06 -15.55 -6.12
C LEU A 234 7.82 -16.52 -7.03
N PRO A 235 7.40 -17.80 -7.14
CA PRO A 235 8.02 -18.78 -8.01
C PRO A 235 7.83 -18.40 -9.48
N GLY A 236 8.77 -18.81 -10.37
CA GLY A 236 8.69 -18.53 -11.80
C GLY A 236 8.95 -17.07 -12.19
N ALA A 237 9.13 -16.17 -11.24
CA ALA A 237 9.60 -14.82 -11.53
C ALA A 237 11.10 -14.85 -11.85
N GLU A 238 11.52 -14.14 -12.90
CA GLU A 238 12.95 -13.90 -13.15
C GLU A 238 13.57 -13.28 -11.89
N GLN A 239 14.81 -13.71 -11.58
CA GLN A 239 15.50 -13.44 -10.32
C GLN A 239 15.15 -12.09 -9.66
N PRO A 240 14.88 -12.05 -8.34
CA PRO A 240 14.57 -10.81 -7.66
C PRO A 240 15.69 -9.82 -7.88
N VAL A 241 15.35 -8.61 -8.32
CA VAL A 241 16.31 -7.51 -8.29
C VAL A 241 16.71 -7.38 -6.83
N PRO A 242 18.00 -7.50 -6.48
CA PRO A 242 18.44 -7.27 -5.11
C PRO A 242 17.88 -5.94 -4.65
N PHE A 243 17.32 -5.88 -3.44
CA PHE A 243 17.18 -4.61 -2.75
C PHE A 243 18.60 -4.12 -2.50
N ASP A 244 19.14 -3.27 -3.38
CA ASP A 244 20.51 -2.76 -3.31
C ASP A 244 20.84 -2.00 -2.02
N HIS A 245 19.87 -1.88 -1.12
CA HIS A 245 19.99 -1.13 0.13
C HIS A 245 19.73 -1.91 1.41
N LEU A 246 19.23 -3.17 1.34
CA LEU A 246 19.23 -4.03 2.51
C LEU A 246 20.66 -4.55 2.74
N ARG A 247 21.46 -3.77 3.45
CA ARG A 247 22.81 -4.15 3.85
C ARG A 247 22.74 -5.40 4.72
N SER A 248 22.97 -6.51 4.12
CA SER A 248 23.72 -7.69 4.55
C SER A 248 23.14 -9.00 4.03
N HIS A 249 24.02 -9.76 3.47
CA HIS A 249 24.15 -11.21 3.33
C HIS A 249 23.95 -11.85 1.97
N ARG A 250 25.10 -12.39 1.53
CA ARG A 250 25.36 -13.60 0.71
C ARG A 250 24.17 -14.18 -0.06
N GLU A 251 24.42 -14.41 -1.32
CA GLU A 251 23.64 -15.18 -2.30
C GLU A 251 22.99 -16.44 -1.71
N ARG A 252 21.79 -16.26 -1.13
CA ARG A 252 20.84 -17.34 -0.88
C ARG A 252 19.68 -17.18 -1.88
N PRO A 253 19.00 -18.29 -2.27
CA PRO A 253 17.75 -18.17 -3.00
C PRO A 253 16.84 -17.19 -2.25
N ALA A 254 16.12 -16.35 -2.96
CA ALA A 254 15.36 -15.25 -2.40
C ALA A 254 14.56 -15.69 -1.18
N ALA A 255 15.07 -15.37 0.00
CA ALA A 255 14.41 -15.68 1.26
C ALA A 255 13.33 -14.63 1.52
N ALA A 256 12.32 -15.01 2.31
CA ALA A 256 11.35 -14.05 2.79
C ALA A 256 12.06 -12.98 3.64
N VAL A 257 11.66 -11.71 3.45
CA VAL A 257 12.14 -10.56 4.22
C VAL A 257 11.01 -10.08 5.11
N GLN A 258 11.31 -9.75 6.35
CA GLN A 258 10.31 -9.26 7.31
C GLN A 258 10.69 -7.89 7.85
N VAL A 259 9.70 -7.00 7.93
CA VAL A 259 9.86 -5.63 8.46
C VAL A 259 8.89 -5.45 9.62
N ALA A 260 9.37 -4.89 10.73
CA ALA A 260 8.53 -4.59 11.89
C ALA A 260 7.70 -3.33 11.64
N TYR A 261 6.38 -3.45 11.81
CA TYR A 261 5.42 -2.36 11.66
C TYR A 261 4.58 -2.21 12.93
N ARG A 262 4.35 -0.98 13.37
CA ARG A 262 3.50 -0.72 14.54
C ARG A 262 2.12 -0.25 14.10
N VAL A 263 1.12 -1.06 14.37
CA VAL A 263 -0.30 -0.70 14.27
C VAL A 263 -0.65 0.24 15.42
N ASP A 264 -1.45 1.26 15.16
CA ASP A 264 -1.86 2.23 16.17
C ASP A 264 -2.87 1.64 17.18
N PRO A 265 -3.01 2.26 18.35
CA PRO A 265 -4.05 1.89 19.30
C PRO A 265 -5.46 2.01 18.71
N PRO A 266 -6.45 1.32 19.31
CA PRO A 266 -7.85 1.56 19.00
C PRO A 266 -8.20 3.05 19.05
N HIS A 267 -9.09 3.47 18.13
CA HIS A 267 -9.55 4.85 18.06
C HIS A 267 -10.29 5.27 19.35
N PRO A 268 -10.36 6.57 19.66
CA PRO A 268 -11.19 7.07 20.73
C PRO A 268 -12.68 6.77 20.46
N PHE A 269 -13.41 6.31 21.46
CA PHE A 269 -14.83 5.98 21.37
C PHE A 269 -15.58 6.24 22.66
N LEU A 270 -16.89 6.52 22.54
CA LEU A 270 -17.81 6.51 23.68
C LEU A 270 -18.28 5.06 23.91
N ARG A 271 -17.90 4.46 25.04
CA ARG A 271 -18.30 3.10 25.37
C ARG A 271 -19.82 2.98 25.54
N VAL A 272 -20.42 2.05 24.81
CA VAL A 272 -21.87 1.77 24.84
C VAL A 272 -22.13 0.32 25.26
N PHE A 273 -21.23 -0.60 24.86
CA PHE A 273 -21.37 -2.04 25.09
C PHE A 273 -20.20 -2.60 25.90
N ALA A 274 -20.40 -3.79 26.48
CA ALA A 274 -19.30 -4.59 27.00
C ALA A 274 -18.44 -5.10 25.85
N GLY A 275 -17.15 -5.37 26.12
CA GLY A 275 -16.20 -5.89 25.14
C GLY A 275 -14.89 -5.13 25.18
N GLN A 276 -13.89 -5.65 24.45
CA GLN A 276 -12.60 -4.99 24.30
C GLN A 276 -12.53 -4.35 22.92
N PRO A 277 -11.97 -3.15 22.80
CA PRO A 277 -11.67 -2.59 21.50
C PRO A 277 -10.50 -3.35 20.88
N LEU A 278 -10.47 -3.37 19.56
CA LEU A 278 -9.40 -3.98 18.77
C LEU A 278 -8.80 -2.95 17.80
N SER A 279 -7.59 -3.19 17.37
CA SER A 279 -6.97 -2.47 16.26
C SER A 279 -5.97 -3.40 15.60
N GLY A 280 -6.03 -3.51 14.27
CA GLY A 280 -5.25 -4.42 13.48
C GLY A 280 -4.90 -3.84 12.11
N LEU A 281 -4.02 -4.53 11.41
CA LEU A 281 -3.72 -4.29 10.02
C LEU A 281 -4.72 -5.11 9.19
N ALA A 282 -5.52 -4.45 8.35
CA ALA A 282 -6.55 -5.10 7.54
C ALA A 282 -6.11 -5.32 6.08
N ALA A 283 -5.41 -4.38 5.47
CA ALA A 283 -5.00 -4.54 4.08
C ALA A 283 -3.65 -3.89 3.76
N LEU A 284 -3.01 -4.38 2.71
CA LEU A 284 -1.78 -3.84 2.13
C LEU A 284 -1.98 -3.49 0.65
N VAL A 285 -1.29 -2.45 0.18
CA VAL A 285 -1.19 -2.14 -1.25
C VAL A 285 0.25 -1.80 -1.60
N ALA A 286 0.86 -2.53 -2.52
CA ALA A 286 2.24 -2.27 -2.95
C ALA A 286 2.28 -1.21 -4.06
N LEU A 287 2.99 -0.11 -3.81
CA LEU A 287 3.19 0.97 -4.76
C LEU A 287 4.50 0.83 -5.57
N GLY A 288 5.30 -0.17 -5.25
CA GLY A 288 6.65 -0.39 -5.81
C GLY A 288 7.74 0.44 -5.13
N LYS A 289 8.99 0.05 -5.40
CA LYS A 289 10.19 0.67 -4.80
C LYS A 289 10.18 0.64 -3.27
N GLY A 290 9.70 -0.45 -2.67
CA GLY A 290 9.61 -0.61 -1.23
C GLY A 290 8.48 0.17 -0.54
N ARG A 291 7.61 0.88 -1.28
CA ARG A 291 6.52 1.65 -0.69
C ARG A 291 5.23 0.84 -0.61
N LEU A 292 4.60 0.89 0.55
CA LEU A 292 3.32 0.23 0.82
C LEU A 292 2.30 1.25 1.34
N LEU A 293 1.03 1.09 0.95
CA LEU A 293 -0.07 1.59 1.74
C LEU A 293 -0.48 0.50 2.72
N VAL A 294 -0.79 0.92 3.93
CA VAL A 294 -1.27 0.05 5.00
C VAL A 294 -2.61 0.57 5.47
N LEU A 295 -3.66 -0.26 5.38
CA LEU A 295 -4.95 -0.01 5.99
C LEU A 295 -4.93 -0.58 7.39
N GLU A 296 -5.09 0.27 8.39
CA GLU A 296 -5.38 -0.12 9.76
C GLU A 296 -6.88 0.05 10.04
N ARG A 297 -7.47 -0.99 10.61
CA ARG A 297 -8.85 -1.01 11.07
C ARG A 297 -8.89 -1.03 12.60
N SER A 298 -9.85 -0.32 13.16
CA SER A 298 -10.09 -0.32 14.58
C SER A 298 -11.58 -0.48 14.87
N GLY A 299 -11.91 -1.46 15.69
CA GLY A 299 -13.27 -1.73 16.17
C GLY A 299 -13.41 -1.41 17.66
N ALA A 300 -14.57 -0.89 18.07
CA ALA A 300 -14.81 -0.54 19.45
C ALA A 300 -16.24 -0.91 19.91
N PRO A 301 -16.41 -1.34 21.19
CA PRO A 301 -17.73 -1.58 21.74
C PRO A 301 -18.40 -0.24 22.13
N GLY A 302 -18.59 0.63 21.12
CA GLY A 302 -19.08 1.99 21.35
C GLY A 302 -19.32 2.77 20.06
N LEU A 303 -19.24 4.10 20.16
CA LEU A 303 -19.46 5.02 19.05
C LEU A 303 -18.24 5.95 18.85
N PRO A 304 -17.73 6.07 17.61
CA PRO A 304 -18.11 5.26 16.45
C PRO A 304 -17.71 3.79 16.64
N PRO A 305 -18.40 2.81 16.01
CA PRO A 305 -18.07 1.40 16.17
C PRO A 305 -16.77 1.03 15.46
N PHE A 306 -16.47 1.68 14.34
CA PHE A 306 -15.26 1.46 13.55
C PHE A 306 -14.58 2.77 13.18
N ALA A 307 -13.28 2.69 12.98
CA ALA A 307 -12.47 3.74 12.37
C ALA A 307 -11.35 3.11 11.54
N SER A 308 -11.02 3.75 10.42
CA SER A 308 -9.98 3.29 9.51
C SER A 308 -8.92 4.35 9.29
N ARG A 309 -7.68 3.93 9.05
CA ARG A 309 -6.53 4.79 8.78
C ARG A 309 -5.72 4.20 7.63
N ILE A 310 -5.33 5.01 6.68
CA ILE A 310 -4.41 4.61 5.61
C ILE A 310 -3.08 5.31 5.82
N TYR A 311 -2.03 4.53 5.97
CA TYR A 311 -0.65 4.99 6.10
C TYR A 311 0.14 4.68 4.84
N ILE A 312 1.17 5.49 4.58
CA ILE A 312 2.25 5.13 3.67
C ILE A 312 3.48 4.74 4.48
N VAL A 313 4.14 3.69 4.05
CA VAL A 313 5.36 3.13 4.63
C VAL A 313 6.41 2.99 3.55
N ASP A 314 7.64 3.34 3.84
CA ASP A 314 8.79 3.05 2.99
C ASP A 314 9.65 1.99 3.66
N THR A 315 9.79 0.84 3.00
CA THR A 315 10.55 -0.31 3.49
C THR A 315 11.93 -0.42 2.87
N ALA A 316 12.34 0.54 2.02
CA ALA A 316 13.60 0.45 1.29
C ALA A 316 14.83 0.38 2.22
N ASP A 317 14.81 1.16 3.30
CA ASP A 317 15.89 1.19 4.30
C ASP A 317 15.49 0.50 5.62
N ALA A 318 14.41 -0.28 5.62
CA ALA A 318 13.92 -0.95 6.83
C ALA A 318 14.85 -2.09 7.27
N VAL A 319 14.93 -2.29 8.58
CA VAL A 319 15.71 -3.40 9.16
C VAL A 319 14.98 -4.71 8.89
N ASP A 320 15.70 -5.70 8.34
CA ASP A 320 15.17 -7.05 8.21
C ASP A 320 15.15 -7.74 9.58
N VAL A 321 13.95 -8.10 10.03
CA VAL A 321 13.71 -8.77 11.32
C VAL A 321 13.37 -10.25 11.16
N SER A 322 13.60 -10.85 10.00
CA SER A 322 13.28 -12.26 9.73
C SER A 322 14.00 -13.22 10.68
N ALA A 323 15.20 -12.86 11.16
CA ALA A 323 15.95 -13.62 12.14
C ALA A 323 15.53 -13.39 13.60
N VAL A 324 14.59 -12.50 13.88
CA VAL A 324 14.09 -12.23 15.23
C VAL A 324 13.01 -13.25 15.57
N GLU A 325 13.30 -14.14 16.50
CA GLU A 325 12.40 -15.24 16.87
C GLU A 325 11.28 -14.81 17.85
N ARG A 326 11.54 -13.82 18.70
CA ARG A 326 10.60 -13.36 19.75
C ARG A 326 10.83 -11.91 20.17
N ASP A 327 9.87 -11.36 20.90
CA ASP A 327 9.94 -10.03 21.54
C ASP A 327 10.20 -8.89 20.54
N LEU A 328 9.62 -8.99 19.32
CA LEU A 328 9.79 -7.97 18.30
C LEU A 328 9.31 -6.58 18.78
N ALA A 329 8.26 -6.55 19.61
CA ALA A 329 7.71 -5.32 20.18
C ALA A 329 8.71 -4.55 21.06
N ALA A 330 9.70 -5.23 21.63
CA ALA A 330 10.76 -4.61 22.43
C ALA A 330 11.83 -3.91 21.56
N ARG A 331 11.91 -4.23 20.27
CA ARG A 331 12.91 -3.68 19.32
C ARG A 331 12.38 -2.42 18.62
N LYS A 332 12.21 -1.36 19.39
CA LYS A 332 11.63 -0.09 18.91
C LYS A 332 12.38 0.50 17.72
N GLU A 333 13.69 0.32 17.69
CA GLU A 333 14.58 0.81 16.63
C GLU A 333 14.42 0.09 15.29
N ALA A 334 13.84 -1.10 15.31
CA ALA A 334 13.58 -1.88 14.10
C ALA A 334 12.22 -1.57 13.46
N VAL A 335 11.36 -0.81 14.15
CA VAL A 335 10.02 -0.46 13.65
C VAL A 335 10.13 0.57 12.56
N VAL A 336 9.61 0.24 11.37
CA VAL A 336 9.60 1.17 10.24
C VAL A 336 8.70 2.37 10.51
N GLY A 337 9.13 3.54 10.02
CA GLY A 337 8.34 4.77 10.08
C GLY A 337 7.11 4.70 9.19
N LYS A 338 6.02 5.30 9.64
CA LYS A 338 4.79 5.42 8.85
C LYS A 338 4.28 6.85 8.85
N ARG A 339 3.53 7.22 7.81
CA ARG A 339 2.89 8.53 7.70
C ARG A 339 1.42 8.38 7.32
N LEU A 340 0.56 9.04 8.07
CA LEU A 340 -0.88 9.03 7.84
C LEU A 340 -1.22 9.79 6.54
N LEU A 341 -2.00 9.16 5.66
CA LEU A 341 -2.53 9.76 4.43
C LEU A 341 -4.00 10.08 4.54
N TRP A 342 -4.74 9.27 5.31
CA TRP A 342 -6.19 9.40 5.46
C TRP A 342 -6.65 8.71 6.74
N SER A 343 -7.66 9.28 7.37
CA SER A 343 -8.37 8.65 8.48
C SER A 343 -9.85 8.99 8.42
N ASP A 344 -10.67 8.04 8.80
CA ASP A 344 -12.11 8.20 8.86
C ASP A 344 -12.69 7.46 10.08
N SER A 345 -13.72 8.04 10.67
CA SER A 345 -14.50 7.48 11.75
C SER A 345 -16.00 7.46 11.44
N LEU A 346 -16.35 7.30 10.15
CA LEU A 346 -17.75 7.18 9.70
C LEU A 346 -18.46 5.91 10.21
N GLY A 347 -17.73 5.06 10.90
CA GLY A 347 -18.28 3.81 11.41
C GLY A 347 -18.34 2.69 10.35
N ILE A 348 -17.61 2.86 9.25
CA ILE A 348 -17.50 1.86 8.18
C ILE A 348 -16.37 0.89 8.53
N ASN A 349 -16.66 -0.40 8.47
CA ASN A 349 -15.71 -1.48 8.71
C ASN A 349 -14.95 -1.80 7.42
N LEU A 350 -13.89 -1.04 7.10
CA LEU A 350 -13.04 -1.31 5.94
C LEU A 350 -12.14 -2.51 6.22
N GLU A 351 -12.24 -3.56 5.39
CA GLU A 351 -11.48 -4.80 5.50
C GLU A 351 -10.42 -4.92 4.40
N GLY A 352 -10.78 -4.63 3.16
CA GLY A 352 -9.89 -4.76 2.00
C GLY A 352 -9.61 -3.42 1.30
N LEU A 353 -8.46 -3.35 0.63
CA LEU A 353 -8.03 -2.18 -0.15
C LEU A 353 -7.20 -2.61 -1.35
N CYS A 354 -7.51 -2.12 -2.55
CA CYS A 354 -6.69 -2.35 -3.74
C CYS A 354 -6.46 -1.08 -4.56
N LEU A 355 -5.45 -1.12 -5.43
CA LEU A 355 -5.34 -0.15 -6.52
C LEU A 355 -6.43 -0.42 -7.55
N GLY A 356 -6.98 0.64 -8.12
CA GLY A 356 -7.85 0.59 -9.30
C GLY A 356 -7.22 1.28 -10.50
N PRO A 357 -8.01 1.67 -11.52
CA PRO A 357 -7.53 2.34 -12.72
C PRO A 357 -6.93 3.73 -12.44
N LEU A 358 -6.15 4.23 -13.40
CA LEU A 358 -5.74 5.64 -13.42
C LEU A 358 -6.98 6.53 -13.64
N LEU A 359 -7.04 7.62 -12.90
CA LEU A 359 -8.04 8.66 -13.02
C LEU A 359 -7.69 9.66 -14.13
N ALA A 360 -8.65 10.45 -14.56
CA ALA A 360 -8.45 11.41 -15.64
C ALA A 360 -7.40 12.49 -15.34
N ASP A 361 -7.17 12.79 -14.08
CA ASP A 361 -6.16 13.73 -13.58
C ASP A 361 -4.77 13.11 -13.40
N GLY A 362 -4.60 11.84 -13.76
CA GLY A 362 -3.34 11.08 -13.61
C GLY A 362 -3.11 10.50 -12.20
N ASN A 363 -4.01 10.74 -11.25
CA ASN A 363 -3.98 10.09 -9.96
C ASN A 363 -4.40 8.62 -10.07
N ARG A 364 -4.20 7.85 -9.02
CA ARG A 364 -4.60 6.44 -8.96
C ARG A 364 -5.86 6.29 -8.12
N SER A 365 -6.90 5.61 -8.63
CA SER A 365 -8.00 5.21 -7.78
C SER A 365 -7.58 4.13 -6.80
N LEU A 366 -8.21 4.13 -5.62
CA LEU A 366 -8.20 3.06 -4.66
C LEU A 366 -9.64 2.61 -4.48
N VAL A 367 -9.84 1.31 -4.38
CA VAL A 367 -11.13 0.71 -4.04
C VAL A 367 -10.97 -0.05 -2.75
N ALA A 368 -11.81 0.28 -1.77
CA ALA A 368 -11.90 -0.45 -0.52
C ALA A 368 -13.24 -1.18 -0.45
N ILE A 369 -13.24 -2.31 0.25
CA ILE A 369 -14.44 -3.07 0.55
C ILE A 369 -14.70 -3.01 2.04
N ALA A 370 -15.98 -2.87 2.39
CA ALA A 370 -16.41 -2.84 3.78
C ALA A 370 -17.39 -3.97 4.03
N ASP A 371 -17.11 -4.76 5.04
CA ASP A 371 -18.03 -5.73 5.58
C ASP A 371 -19.09 -5.05 6.45
N ASN A 372 -20.26 -5.65 6.55
CA ASN A 372 -21.37 -5.16 7.35
C ASN A 372 -21.13 -5.29 8.86
N GLY A 373 -20.08 -5.96 9.30
CA GLY A 373 -19.70 -6.15 10.70
C GLY A 373 -20.79 -6.82 11.56
N GLY A 374 -21.75 -7.47 10.96
CA GLY A 374 -22.87 -8.09 11.67
C GLY A 374 -23.86 -7.09 12.31
N ILE A 375 -23.73 -5.78 12.04
CA ILE A 375 -24.56 -4.73 12.65
C ILE A 375 -25.78 -4.31 11.80
N GLY A 376 -26.04 -5.07 10.72
CA GLY A 376 -27.21 -4.85 9.86
C GLY A 376 -27.07 -3.71 8.84
N THR A 377 -25.89 -3.16 8.66
CA THR A 377 -25.56 -2.25 7.55
C THR A 377 -25.27 -3.08 6.29
N PRO A 378 -25.53 -2.55 5.06
CA PRO A 378 -25.12 -3.25 3.85
C PRO A 378 -23.59 -3.26 3.70
N ASN A 379 -23.06 -4.31 3.07
CA ASN A 379 -21.71 -4.28 2.54
C ASN A 379 -21.53 -3.10 1.58
N GLN A 380 -20.35 -2.52 1.52
CA GLN A 380 -20.10 -1.30 0.72
C GLN A 380 -18.82 -1.41 -0.09
N LEU A 381 -18.83 -0.76 -1.25
CA LEU A 381 -17.62 -0.42 -2.00
C LEU A 381 -17.34 1.07 -1.83
N VAL A 382 -16.12 1.36 -1.41
CA VAL A 382 -15.65 2.72 -1.13
C VAL A 382 -14.61 3.11 -2.16
N GLY A 383 -14.84 4.21 -2.85
CA GLY A 383 -13.87 4.82 -3.77
C GLY A 383 -13.04 5.88 -3.07
N LEU A 384 -11.73 5.79 -3.27
CA LEU A 384 -10.74 6.75 -2.81
C LEU A 384 -9.82 7.14 -3.97
N ALA A 385 -9.16 8.28 -3.87
CA ALA A 385 -8.11 8.69 -4.81
C ALA A 385 -6.78 8.85 -4.07
N LEU A 386 -5.74 8.16 -4.54
CA LEU A 386 -4.36 8.40 -4.14
C LEU A 386 -3.82 9.55 -4.99
N VAL A 387 -3.79 10.73 -4.39
CA VAL A 387 -3.35 11.96 -5.03
C VAL A 387 -1.85 12.08 -4.87
N SER A 388 -1.14 12.02 -6.00
CA SER A 388 0.29 12.31 -6.04
C SER A 388 0.51 13.82 -6.01
N PRO A 389 1.56 14.31 -5.34
CA PRO A 389 1.90 15.73 -5.42
C PRO A 389 2.14 16.10 -6.89
N ALA A 390 1.59 17.23 -7.31
CA ALA A 390 1.93 17.79 -8.62
C ALA A 390 3.46 17.92 -8.70
N PRO A 391 4.09 17.51 -9.80
CA PRO A 391 5.52 17.74 -9.97
C PRO A 391 5.75 19.23 -9.81
N THR A 392 6.50 19.64 -8.78
CA THR A 392 6.93 21.03 -8.65
C THR A 392 7.67 21.34 -9.94
N ALA A 393 7.11 22.23 -10.77
CA ALA A 393 7.77 22.69 -11.96
C ALA A 393 9.13 23.23 -11.47
N LYS A 394 10.22 22.53 -11.79
CA LYS A 394 11.55 23.11 -11.61
C LYS A 394 11.45 24.47 -12.28
N PRO A 395 11.84 25.59 -11.61
CA PRO A 395 11.83 26.87 -12.25
C PRO A 395 12.65 26.68 -13.53
N GLY A 396 11.96 26.70 -14.65
CA GLY A 396 12.58 26.35 -15.92
C GLY A 396 13.71 27.34 -16.16
N VAL A 397 14.76 26.94 -16.88
CA VAL A 397 15.90 27.78 -17.28
C VAL A 397 15.41 29.13 -17.82
N LEU A 398 14.23 29.20 -18.42
CA LEU A 398 13.54 30.42 -18.84
C LEU A 398 13.21 31.39 -17.68
N GLY A 399 12.82 30.88 -16.50
CA GLY A 399 12.57 31.74 -15.32
C GLY A 399 13.87 32.32 -14.75
N ALA A 400 14.96 31.55 -14.75
CA ALA A 400 16.27 32.02 -14.33
C ALA A 400 16.86 33.05 -15.35
N VAL A 401 16.67 32.83 -16.64
CA VAL A 401 17.08 33.77 -17.70
C VAL A 401 16.26 35.05 -17.64
N ALA A 402 14.96 34.99 -17.42
CA ALA A 402 14.12 36.18 -17.27
C ALA A 402 14.52 37.03 -16.04
N ALA A 403 14.86 36.39 -14.92
CA ALA A 403 15.35 37.08 -13.73
C ALA A 403 16.72 37.73 -13.98
N LEU A 404 17.65 37.05 -14.67
CA LEU A 404 18.94 37.61 -15.04
C LEU A 404 18.83 38.78 -16.03
N VAL A 405 17.92 38.71 -16.98
CA VAL A 405 17.64 39.80 -17.93
C VAL A 405 17.04 41.03 -17.22
N ALA A 406 16.11 40.78 -16.27
CA ALA A 406 15.53 41.87 -15.46
C ALA A 406 16.59 42.56 -14.60
N ILE A 407 17.49 41.81 -13.99
CA ILE A 407 18.61 42.36 -13.20
C ILE A 407 19.57 43.15 -14.10
N ALA A 408 19.91 42.64 -15.29
CA ALA A 408 20.78 43.33 -16.23
C ALA A 408 20.19 44.65 -16.72
N LEU A 409 18.86 44.69 -16.96
CA LEU A 409 18.14 45.91 -17.35
C LEU A 409 18.08 46.97 -16.23
N VAL A 410 17.98 46.57 -14.98
CA VAL A 410 17.99 47.47 -13.83
C VAL A 410 19.41 48.07 -13.61
N VAL A 411 20.44 47.23 -13.69
CA VAL A 411 21.82 47.67 -13.57
C VAL A 411 22.24 48.58 -14.74
N GLY A 412 21.81 48.27 -15.96
CA GLY A 412 22.04 49.11 -17.15
C GLY A 412 21.42 50.49 -17.06
N ARG A 413 20.26 50.64 -16.39
CA ARG A 413 19.61 51.96 -16.15
C ARG A 413 20.29 52.78 -15.05
N LEU A 414 21.02 52.16 -14.11
CA LEU A 414 21.74 52.85 -13.04
C LEU A 414 23.14 53.29 -13.44
N THR A 415 23.63 52.80 -14.58
CA THR A 415 25.01 53.10 -15.07
C THR A 415 25.05 53.94 -16.35
N SER A 416 23.89 54.43 -16.84
CA SER A 416 23.85 55.36 -17.95
C SER A 416 24.10 56.79 -17.43
N PRO A 417 25.01 57.58 -18.05
CA PRO A 417 25.43 58.89 -17.58
C PRO A 417 24.33 59.97 -17.71
#